data_e48b5ffe69445df6b28f2e7de738280f
#
_entry.id   e48b5ffe69445df6b28f2e7de738280f
#
_cell.length_a   1.000
_cell.length_b   1.000
_cell.length_c   1.000
_cell.angle_alpha   90.00
_cell.angle_beta   90.00
_cell.angle_gamma   90.00
#
_symmetry.space_group_name_H-M   'P 1'
#
loop_
_entity.id
_entity.type
_entity.pdbx_description
1 polymer ?
#
loop_
_entity_poly.entity_id
_entity_poly.type
_entity_poly.pdbx_seq_one_letter_code
_entity_poly.pdbx_strand_id
1 'polypeptide(L)'
;MFVVNTRNFPPDVGGIQSLMDGLSRGLLNHGKVKVFADEFDNSKSFDQKSKLDIQRVSGIKLFRKFRKAYVVNDFLKQNKVSAIFFDHWKSVEHIQKEFLDVIPNFCLIHSKEINHPMDT
;
A
#
# COMPACT_ATOMS: atom_id res chain seq x y z
N MET A 1 3.58 -1.07 14.44
CA MET A 1 3.33 -0.21 13.26
C MET A 1 2.97 -1.07 12.07
N PHE A 2 1.99 -0.62 11.32
CA PHE A 2 1.54 -1.31 10.11
C PHE A 2 1.85 -0.46 8.89
N VAL A 3 2.15 -1.12 7.78
CA VAL A 3 2.38 -0.45 6.50
C VAL A 3 1.30 -0.90 5.53
N VAL A 4 0.70 0.06 4.83
CA VAL A 4 -0.26 -0.21 3.78
C VAL A 4 0.35 0.31 2.49
N ASN A 5 0.60 -0.57 1.54
CA ASN A 5 1.19 -0.21 0.26
C ASN A 5 0.16 -0.43 -0.82
N THR A 6 -0.40 0.64 -1.32
CA THR A 6 -1.50 0.57 -2.28
C THR A 6 -1.24 1.53 -3.44
N ARG A 7 -1.69 1.16 -4.63
CA ARG A 7 -1.60 2.06 -5.77
C ARG A 7 -2.76 3.04 -5.73
N ASN A 8 -3.94 2.54 -5.45
CA ASN A 8 -5.17 3.32 -5.51
C ASN A 8 -5.68 3.62 -4.12
N PHE A 9 -5.94 4.88 -3.85
CA PHE A 9 -6.39 5.31 -2.53
C PHE A 9 -7.26 6.55 -2.71
N PRO A 10 -8.22 6.83 -1.81
CA PRO A 10 -8.99 8.07 -1.94
C PRO A 10 -8.07 9.29 -2.02
N PRO A 11 -8.43 10.35 -2.69
CA PRO A 11 -9.78 10.70 -3.12
C PRO A 11 -10.26 10.07 -4.42
N ASP A 12 -9.41 9.27 -5.08
CA ASP A 12 -9.87 8.47 -6.20
C ASP A 12 -10.99 7.55 -5.71
N VAL A 13 -12.00 7.34 -6.54
CA VAL A 13 -13.21 6.63 -6.14
C VAL A 13 -13.23 5.24 -6.73
N GLY A 14 -13.56 4.26 -5.92
CA GLY A 14 -13.67 2.88 -6.36
C GLY A 14 -13.69 1.92 -5.18
N GLY A 15 -13.97 0.65 -5.47
CA GLY A 15 -14.05 -0.37 -4.43
C GLY A 15 -12.72 -0.62 -3.73
N ILE A 16 -11.63 -0.65 -4.50
CA ILE A 16 -10.30 -0.87 -3.93
C ILE A 16 -9.90 0.30 -3.05
N GLN A 17 -10.16 1.52 -3.51
CA GLN A 17 -9.84 2.72 -2.75
C GLN A 17 -10.57 2.74 -1.42
N SER A 18 -11.86 2.43 -1.43
CA SER A 18 -12.65 2.39 -0.21
C SER A 18 -12.18 1.29 0.73
N LEU A 19 -11.86 0.14 0.18
CA LEU A 19 -11.37 -0.99 0.96
C LEU A 19 -10.06 -0.65 1.67
N MET A 20 -9.11 -0.08 0.94
CA MET A 20 -7.80 0.22 1.50
C MET A 20 -7.87 1.34 2.53
N ASP A 21 -8.74 2.32 2.31
CA ASP A 21 -8.93 3.39 3.29
C ASP A 21 -9.58 2.84 4.57
N GLY A 22 -10.61 2.01 4.41
CA GLY A 22 -11.28 1.40 5.56
C GLY A 22 -10.35 0.51 6.36
N LEU A 23 -9.55 -0.30 5.67
CA LEU A 23 -8.54 -1.14 6.31
C LEU A 23 -7.55 -0.28 7.09
N SER A 24 -7.03 0.76 6.45
CA SER A 24 -6.01 1.60 7.06
C SER A 24 -6.54 2.27 8.32
N ARG A 25 -7.78 2.78 8.27
CA ARG A 25 -8.38 3.42 9.43
C ARG A 25 -8.68 2.41 10.54
N GLY A 26 -9.06 1.19 10.16
CA GLY A 26 -9.27 0.13 11.14
C GLY A 26 -7.99 -0.24 11.87
N LEU A 27 -6.88 -0.28 11.13
CA LEU A 27 -5.59 -0.61 11.72
C LEU A 27 -5.13 0.42 12.75
N LEU A 28 -5.60 1.67 12.64
CA LEU A 28 -5.24 2.69 13.63
C LEU A 28 -5.68 2.32 15.04
N ASN A 29 -6.67 1.46 15.16
CA ASN A 29 -7.11 1.01 16.48
C ASN A 29 -6.12 0.06 17.12
N HIS A 30 -5.16 -0.43 16.36
CA HIS A 30 -4.20 -1.43 16.81
C HIS A 30 -2.76 -0.94 16.80
N GLY A 31 -2.50 0.23 16.27
CA GLY A 31 -1.15 0.78 16.25
C GLY A 31 -1.00 1.87 15.20
N LYS A 32 0.23 2.31 15.03
CA LYS A 32 0.53 3.33 14.02
C LYS A 32 0.41 2.72 12.63
N VAL A 33 -0.03 3.53 11.69
CA VAL A 33 -0.21 3.09 10.31
C VAL A 33 0.46 4.08 9.36
N LYS A 34 1.28 3.55 8.45
CA LYS A 34 1.89 4.32 7.39
C LYS A 34 1.34 3.85 6.07
N VAL A 35 0.76 4.76 5.29
CA VAL A 35 0.19 4.43 3.99
C VAL A 35 1.09 4.99 2.89
N PHE A 36 1.44 4.14 1.93
CA PHE A 36 2.12 4.56 0.71
C PHE A 36 1.13 4.39 -0.43
N ALA A 37 0.86 5.46 -1.15
CA ALA A 37 -0.10 5.43 -2.25
C ALA A 37 0.44 6.24 -3.42
N ASP A 38 -0.09 5.97 -4.61
CA ASP A 38 0.27 6.75 -5.78
C ASP A 38 -0.41 8.12 -5.69
N GLU A 39 0.25 9.11 -6.26
CA GLU A 39 -0.32 10.44 -6.30
C GLU A 39 -1.55 10.48 -7.17
N PHE A 40 -2.53 11.26 -6.77
CA PHE A 40 -3.78 11.43 -7.50
C PHE A 40 -4.23 12.87 -7.36
N ASP A 41 -5.05 13.32 -8.30
CA ASP A 41 -5.54 14.69 -8.28
C ASP A 41 -6.24 15.00 -6.95
N ASN A 42 -5.89 16.15 -6.37
CA ASN A 42 -6.46 16.60 -5.10
C ASN A 42 -6.09 15.73 -3.91
N SER A 43 -5.11 14.82 -4.08
CA SER A 43 -4.73 13.94 -2.98
C SER A 43 -4.16 14.71 -1.79
N LYS A 44 -3.47 15.82 -2.05
CA LYS A 44 -2.88 16.61 -0.98
C LYS A 44 -3.95 17.12 -0.01
N SER A 45 -5.06 17.61 -0.55
CA SER A 45 -6.16 18.09 0.28
C SER A 45 -6.77 16.96 1.11
N PHE A 46 -6.96 15.81 0.49
CA PHE A 46 -7.49 14.64 1.18
C PHE A 46 -6.53 14.22 2.31
N ASP A 47 -5.24 14.14 2.00
CA ASP A 47 -4.24 13.66 2.95
C ASP A 47 -4.14 14.58 4.17
N GLN A 48 -4.28 15.89 3.97
CA GLN A 48 -4.23 16.84 5.06
C GLN A 48 -5.39 16.68 6.03
N LYS A 49 -6.53 16.22 5.54
CA LYS A 49 -7.73 16.03 6.36
C LYS A 49 -7.81 14.63 6.96
N SER A 50 -7.00 13.71 6.49
CA SER A 50 -7.02 12.34 6.96
C SER A 50 -6.26 12.21 8.27
N LYS A 51 -6.68 11.27 9.09
CA LYS A 51 -5.96 10.94 10.33
C LYS A 51 -4.79 10.01 10.04
N LEU A 52 -4.69 9.52 8.82
CA LEU A 52 -3.64 8.59 8.42
C LEU A 52 -2.38 9.35 8.01
N ASP A 53 -1.24 8.72 8.22
CA ASP A 53 0.03 9.22 7.73
C ASP A 53 0.20 8.66 6.31
N ILE A 54 -0.07 9.47 5.32
CA ILE A 54 -0.08 9.08 3.92
C ILE A 54 1.08 9.72 3.18
N GLN A 55 1.90 8.88 2.54
CA GLN A 55 2.97 9.36 1.68
C GLN A 55 2.62 9.00 0.25
N ARG A 56 2.49 10.01 -0.60
CA ARG A 56 2.18 9.82 -2.01
C ARG A 56 3.45 9.79 -2.83
N VAL A 57 3.48 8.91 -3.81
CA VAL A 57 4.60 8.81 -4.73
C VAL A 57 4.13 9.27 -6.09
N SER A 58 4.84 10.25 -6.65
CA SER A 58 4.51 10.83 -7.95
C SER A 58 5.55 10.44 -8.98
N GLY A 59 5.36 10.92 -10.19
CA GLY A 59 6.32 10.71 -11.26
C GLY A 59 5.68 10.04 -12.45
N ILE A 60 6.48 9.84 -13.50
CA ILE A 60 6.05 9.20 -14.73
C ILE A 60 5.60 7.79 -14.39
N LYS A 61 4.43 7.41 -14.89
CA LYS A 61 3.81 6.13 -14.56
C LYS A 61 4.79 4.95 -14.74
N LEU A 62 5.59 4.99 -15.79
CA LEU A 62 6.52 3.91 -16.10
C LEU A 62 7.54 3.68 -14.98
N PHE A 63 7.99 4.75 -14.32
CA PHE A 63 9.01 4.65 -13.28
C PHE A 63 8.45 4.75 -11.87
N ARG A 64 7.18 5.09 -11.74
CA ARG A 64 6.57 5.33 -10.42
C ARG A 64 6.65 4.10 -9.53
N LYS A 65 6.44 2.93 -10.09
CA LYS A 65 6.47 1.69 -9.29
C LYS A 65 7.85 1.45 -8.68
N PHE A 66 8.90 1.82 -9.39
CA PHE A 66 10.26 1.65 -8.87
C PHE A 66 10.55 2.66 -7.78
N ARG A 67 10.12 3.90 -7.98
CA ARG A 67 10.28 4.93 -6.95
C ARG A 67 9.54 4.56 -5.69
N LYS A 68 8.33 4.07 -5.85
CA LYS A 68 7.51 3.67 -4.71
C LYS A 68 8.15 2.51 -3.96
N ALA A 69 8.62 1.51 -4.69
CA ALA A 69 9.29 0.38 -4.07
C ALA A 69 10.54 0.83 -3.31
N TYR A 70 11.30 1.76 -3.87
CA TYR A 70 12.48 2.29 -3.19
C TYR A 70 12.08 2.95 -1.87
N VAL A 71 11.05 3.79 -1.90
CA VAL A 71 10.62 4.51 -0.71
C VAL A 71 10.11 3.53 0.35
N VAL A 72 9.34 2.53 -0.06
CA VAL A 72 8.82 1.53 0.86
C VAL A 72 9.95 0.69 1.44
N ASN A 73 10.85 0.20 0.60
CA ASN A 73 11.98 -0.59 1.09
C ASN A 73 12.83 0.19 2.08
N ASP A 74 13.06 1.47 1.80
CA ASP A 74 13.83 2.31 2.71
C ASP A 74 13.11 2.47 4.05
N PHE A 75 11.81 2.64 4.02
CA PHE A 75 11.01 2.74 5.23
C PHE A 75 11.07 1.45 6.05
N LEU A 76 10.97 0.30 5.38
CA LEU A 76 11.04 -0.99 6.05
C LEU A 76 12.42 -1.25 6.67
N LYS A 77 13.45 -0.70 6.05
CA LYS A 77 14.81 -0.84 6.57
C LYS A 77 14.99 -0.02 7.84
N GLN A 78 14.31 1.11 7.94
CA GLN A 78 14.53 2.04 9.06
C GLN A 78 13.51 1.93 10.17
N ASN A 79 12.45 1.17 9.99
CA ASN A 79 11.36 1.09 10.96
C ASN A 79 11.00 -0.35 11.27
N LYS A 80 10.54 -0.57 12.48
CA LYS A 80 10.08 -1.89 12.88
C LYS A 80 8.59 -2.00 12.51
N VAL A 81 8.30 -2.86 11.55
CA VAL A 81 6.96 -3.01 11.01
C VAL A 81 6.40 -4.37 11.40
N SER A 82 5.17 -4.37 11.92
CA SER A 82 4.52 -5.59 12.39
C SER A 82 3.84 -6.37 11.27
N ALA A 83 3.35 -5.68 10.27
CA ALA A 83 2.70 -6.31 9.13
C ALA A 83 2.60 -5.32 7.98
N ILE A 84 2.56 -5.86 6.75
CA ILE A 84 2.41 -5.07 5.54
C ILE A 84 1.17 -5.55 4.81
N PHE A 85 0.35 -4.61 4.35
CA PHE A 85 -0.86 -4.91 3.61
C PHE A 85 -0.76 -4.31 2.22
N PHE A 86 -1.02 -5.11 1.20
CA PHE A 86 -0.98 -4.69 -0.20
C PHE A 86 -2.38 -4.75 -0.80
N ASP A 87 -2.67 -3.81 -1.69
CA ASP A 87 -3.95 -3.82 -2.41
C ASP A 87 -3.98 -4.91 -3.48
N HIS A 88 -2.86 -5.12 -4.16
CA HIS A 88 -2.78 -6.01 -5.30
C HIS A 88 -1.38 -6.61 -5.36
N TRP A 89 -1.26 -7.78 -5.99
CA TRP A 89 0.04 -8.45 -6.09
C TRP A 89 1.09 -7.58 -6.78
N LYS A 90 0.67 -6.66 -7.67
CA LYS A 90 1.63 -5.78 -8.33
C LYS A 90 2.28 -4.80 -7.35
N SER A 91 1.64 -4.51 -6.26
CA SER A 91 2.23 -3.65 -5.24
C SER A 91 3.31 -4.38 -4.43
N VAL A 92 3.37 -5.70 -4.54
CA VAL A 92 4.39 -6.50 -3.88
C VAL A 92 5.68 -6.50 -4.69
N GLU A 93 5.57 -6.30 -6.01
CA GLU A 93 6.73 -6.31 -6.89
C GLU A 93 7.78 -5.31 -6.43
N HIS A 94 9.03 -5.70 -6.52
CA HIS A 94 10.18 -4.85 -6.19
C HIS A 94 10.33 -4.55 -4.70
N ILE A 95 9.47 -5.09 -3.84
CA ILE A 95 9.73 -5.06 -2.41
C ILE A 95 10.77 -6.14 -2.12
N GLN A 96 11.78 -5.80 -1.35
CA GLN A 96 12.88 -6.71 -1.11
C GLN A 96 12.40 -7.97 -0.41
N LYS A 97 12.84 -9.11 -0.91
CA LYS A 97 12.41 -10.40 -0.42
C LYS A 97 12.73 -10.60 1.06
N GLU A 98 13.85 -10.08 1.50
CA GLU A 98 14.23 -10.24 2.91
C GLU A 98 13.22 -9.64 3.86
N PHE A 99 12.56 -8.53 3.47
CA PHE A 99 11.51 -7.95 4.30
C PHE A 99 10.25 -8.82 4.25
N LEU A 100 9.90 -9.31 3.06
CA LEU A 100 8.70 -10.13 2.91
C LEU A 100 8.83 -11.47 3.63
N ASP A 101 10.04 -11.98 3.75
CA ASP A 101 10.27 -13.24 4.43
C ASP A 101 10.15 -13.13 5.96
N VAL A 102 10.40 -11.95 6.49
CA VAL A 102 10.43 -11.72 7.94
C VAL A 102 9.16 -11.04 8.46
N ILE A 103 8.60 -10.15 7.67
CA ILE A 103 7.43 -9.37 8.11
C ILE A 103 6.17 -10.00 7.54
N PRO A 104 5.17 -10.32 8.39
CA PRO A 104 3.89 -10.84 7.89
C PRO A 104 3.33 -9.89 6.84
N ASN A 105 2.90 -10.43 5.71
CA ASN A 105 2.40 -9.60 4.64
C ASN A 105 1.16 -10.23 4.03
N PHE A 106 0.22 -9.37 3.62
CA PHE A 106 -1.09 -9.79 3.14
C PHE A 106 -1.42 -9.01 1.88
N CYS A 107 -1.82 -9.71 0.85
CA CYS A 107 -2.28 -9.10 -0.38
C CYS A 107 -3.78 -9.32 -0.47
N LEU A 108 -4.53 -8.23 -0.50
CA LEU A 108 -5.98 -8.30 -0.33
C LEU A 108 -6.73 -8.67 -1.60
N ILE A 109 -6.18 -8.31 -2.76
CA ILE A 109 -6.85 -8.59 -4.02
C ILE A 109 -5.96 -9.41 -4.91
N HIS A 110 -6.40 -10.63 -5.18
CA HIS A 110 -5.70 -11.55 -6.05
C HIS A 110 -6.59 -11.87 -7.24
N SER A 111 -6.99 -10.82 -7.96
CA SER A 111 -7.98 -11.01 -9.02
C SER A 111 -7.54 -12.03 -10.05
N LYS A 112 -6.25 -12.13 -10.33
CA LYS A 112 -5.77 -13.10 -11.31
C LYS A 112 -5.96 -14.51 -10.80
N GLU A 113 -5.63 -14.74 -9.54
CA GLU A 113 -5.79 -16.06 -8.95
C GLU A 113 -7.24 -16.44 -8.87
N ILE A 114 -8.09 -15.47 -8.58
CA ILE A 114 -9.52 -15.71 -8.52
C ILE A 114 -10.07 -16.06 -9.89
N ASN A 115 -9.57 -15.38 -10.92
CA ASN A 115 -10.05 -15.60 -12.28
C ASN A 115 -9.48 -16.86 -12.90
N HIS A 116 -8.43 -17.40 -12.31
CA HIS A 116 -7.79 -18.61 -12.80
C HIS A 116 -7.76 -19.63 -11.70
N PRO A 117 -8.92 -19.95 -11.24
CA PRO A 117 -8.98 -20.81 -10.08
C PRO A 117 -8.27 -22.08 -10.28
N MET A 118 -8.11 -22.33 -11.50
CA MET A 118 -7.58 -23.54 -11.74
C MET A 118 -6.24 -23.49 -11.95
N ASP A 119 -5.82 -22.44 -11.94
CA ASP A 119 -4.45 -22.38 -11.99
C ASP A 119 -4.07 -23.12 -10.94
N THR A 120 -4.95 -23.16 -10.54
CA THR A 120 -4.91 -23.92 -9.64
C THR A 120 -4.35 -24.88 -10.06
#